data_709cf3677c454895a083a0a859a753a9
#
_entry.id   709cf3677c454895a083a0a859a753a9
#
_cell.length_a   1.000
_cell.length_b   1.000
_cell.length_c   1.000
_cell.angle_alpha   90.00
_cell.angle_beta   90.00
_cell.angle_gamma   90.00
#
_symmetry.space_group_name_H-M   'P 1'
#
loop_
_entity.id
_entity.type
_entity.pdbx_description
1 polymer ?
#
loop_
_entity_poly.entity_id
_entity_poly.type
_entity_poly.pdbx_seq_one_letter_code
_entity_poly.pdbx_strand_id
1 'polypeptide(L)'
;MNDPILVPAGRAMVATPHAEAIAEQVRSLTAAVQTVLGPPPVIDIHELQRDFAIRANEAFVLLHAARLSVAVMNAAPGVRLRFAPKPNKEIQPLRDATLDLDIGVISGDGAELRGQTLFEDCFVGVARAGHPLLKAKHTTPEQYAACGHVISSRRGNFKGPVDDALAELGLSRKVNLVVPSYPAVMAVAAATDLVGLVPRSYCQAGVARQIEMFELPVATPGFVVAQTWHPRMDADPAHRWLRGLIFDAFRSKTEHHD
;
A
#
# COMPACT_ATOMS: atom_id res chain seq x y z
N MET A 1 -32.41 4.22 -47.59
CA MET A 1 -33.24 3.03 -47.33
C MET A 1 -34.68 3.48 -47.35
N ASN A 2 -35.47 2.98 -48.29
CA ASN A 2 -36.84 3.41 -48.46
C ASN A 2 -37.82 2.23 -48.22
N ASP A 3 -37.43 1.27 -47.40
CA ASP A 3 -38.26 0.10 -47.04
C ASP A 3 -38.70 0.26 -45.57
N PRO A 4 -39.99 0.48 -45.30
CA PRO A 4 -40.49 0.62 -43.94
C PRO A 4 -40.32 -0.67 -43.17
N ILE A 5 -39.99 -0.57 -41.87
CA ILE A 5 -39.83 -1.72 -40.95
C ILE A 5 -41.21 -2.33 -40.63
N LEU A 6 -42.21 -1.48 -40.46
CA LEU A 6 -43.58 -1.90 -40.14
C LEU A 6 -44.55 -1.26 -41.11
N VAL A 7 -45.60 -1.99 -41.51
CA VAL A 7 -46.70 -1.52 -42.35
C VAL A 7 -48.05 -1.75 -41.70
N PRO A 8 -49.07 -0.91 -41.94
CA PRO A 8 -50.42 -1.10 -41.41
C PRO A 8 -51.09 -2.38 -41.98
N ALA A 9 -51.68 -3.20 -41.11
CA ALA A 9 -52.53 -4.32 -41.47
C ALA A 9 -53.81 -4.25 -40.67
N GLY A 10 -54.78 -3.55 -41.16
CA GLY A 10 -56.03 -3.24 -40.46
C GLY A 10 -55.79 -2.30 -39.26
N ARG A 11 -56.07 -2.78 -38.03
CA ARG A 11 -55.83 -2.03 -36.78
C ARG A 11 -54.47 -2.31 -36.16
N ALA A 12 -53.65 -3.18 -36.73
CA ALA A 12 -52.33 -3.57 -36.25
C ALA A 12 -51.23 -3.14 -37.20
N MET A 13 -49.99 -3.14 -36.71
CA MET A 13 -48.77 -3.00 -37.53
C MET A 13 -48.13 -4.39 -37.67
N VAL A 14 -47.67 -4.72 -38.88
CA VAL A 14 -46.96 -5.99 -39.15
C VAL A 14 -45.55 -5.68 -39.68
N ALA A 15 -44.61 -6.56 -39.36
CA ALA A 15 -43.23 -6.45 -39.85
C ALA A 15 -43.21 -6.70 -41.37
N THR A 16 -42.34 -5.98 -42.05
CA THR A 16 -42.05 -6.27 -43.48
C THR A 16 -41.09 -7.43 -43.60
N PRO A 17 -41.01 -8.13 -44.75
CA PRO A 17 -40.03 -9.16 -44.98
C PRO A 17 -38.57 -8.71 -44.71
N HIS A 18 -38.29 -7.44 -44.98
CA HIS A 18 -37.01 -6.83 -44.67
C HIS A 18 -36.78 -6.72 -43.15
N ALA A 19 -37.80 -6.29 -42.40
CA ALA A 19 -37.75 -6.22 -40.94
C ALA A 19 -37.51 -7.62 -40.30
N GLU A 20 -38.21 -8.64 -40.82
CA GLU A 20 -38.02 -10.02 -40.36
C GLU A 20 -36.62 -10.53 -40.67
N ALA A 21 -36.07 -10.25 -41.86
CA ALA A 21 -34.72 -10.67 -42.24
C ALA A 21 -33.63 -10.06 -41.36
N ILE A 22 -33.80 -8.82 -40.88
CA ILE A 22 -32.82 -8.14 -40.05
C ILE A 22 -33.07 -8.32 -38.55
N ALA A 23 -34.23 -8.84 -38.14
CA ALA A 23 -34.64 -8.93 -36.73
C ALA A 23 -33.63 -9.71 -35.87
N GLU A 24 -33.09 -10.79 -36.37
CA GLU A 24 -32.10 -11.63 -35.66
C GLU A 24 -30.77 -10.90 -35.49
N GLN A 25 -30.34 -10.16 -36.54
CA GLN A 25 -29.12 -9.37 -36.48
C GLN A 25 -29.26 -8.22 -35.48
N VAL A 26 -30.42 -7.53 -35.46
CA VAL A 26 -30.70 -6.47 -34.49
C VAL A 26 -30.71 -6.99 -33.06
N ARG A 27 -31.34 -8.16 -32.80
CA ARG A 27 -31.32 -8.80 -31.47
C ARG A 27 -29.88 -9.12 -31.04
N SER A 28 -29.10 -9.70 -31.92
CA SER A 28 -27.68 -10.03 -31.64
C SER A 28 -26.87 -8.79 -31.32
N LEU A 29 -27.01 -7.71 -32.12
CA LEU A 29 -26.35 -6.44 -31.83
C LEU A 29 -26.79 -5.81 -30.52
N THR A 30 -28.08 -5.85 -30.21
CA THR A 30 -28.61 -5.33 -28.94
C THR A 30 -28.05 -6.09 -27.75
N ALA A 31 -27.98 -7.42 -27.83
CA ALA A 31 -27.38 -8.26 -26.80
C ALA A 31 -25.86 -7.96 -26.64
N ALA A 32 -25.14 -7.79 -27.76
CA ALA A 32 -23.73 -7.43 -27.71
C ALA A 32 -23.52 -6.06 -27.06
N VAL A 33 -24.34 -5.06 -27.39
CA VAL A 33 -24.31 -3.73 -26.76
C VAL A 33 -24.60 -3.82 -25.25
N GLN A 34 -25.61 -4.60 -24.86
CA GLN A 34 -25.92 -4.82 -23.44
C GLN A 34 -24.75 -5.50 -22.69
N THR A 35 -24.04 -6.44 -23.33
CA THR A 35 -22.84 -7.05 -22.77
C THR A 35 -21.71 -6.04 -22.55
N VAL A 36 -21.53 -5.12 -23.45
CA VAL A 36 -20.48 -4.07 -23.37
C VAL A 36 -20.84 -2.98 -22.35
N LEU A 37 -22.10 -2.57 -22.29
CA LEU A 37 -22.59 -1.49 -21.43
C LEU A 37 -23.13 -2.00 -20.07
N GLY A 38 -23.26 -3.29 -19.91
CA GLY A 38 -23.75 -3.92 -18.67
C GLY A 38 -22.80 -3.77 -17.50
N PRO A 39 -23.24 -4.10 -16.29
CA PRO A 39 -22.34 -4.14 -15.13
C PRO A 39 -21.20 -5.13 -15.40
N PRO A 40 -20.02 -4.88 -14.85
CA PRO A 40 -18.89 -5.79 -15.02
C PRO A 40 -19.30 -7.20 -14.56
N PRO A 41 -18.83 -8.25 -15.24
CA PRO A 41 -19.19 -9.63 -14.90
C PRO A 41 -18.80 -9.93 -13.45
N VAL A 42 -19.65 -10.66 -12.76
CA VAL A 42 -19.30 -11.23 -11.45
C VAL A 42 -18.17 -12.21 -11.69
N ILE A 43 -16.99 -11.92 -11.11
CA ILE A 43 -15.83 -12.79 -11.22
C ILE A 43 -15.89 -13.87 -10.13
N ASP A 44 -15.58 -15.09 -10.49
CA ASP A 44 -15.24 -16.13 -9.51
C ASP A 44 -13.80 -15.91 -9.06
N ILE A 45 -13.61 -15.52 -7.81
CA ILE A 45 -12.29 -15.22 -7.25
C ILE A 45 -11.44 -16.49 -7.19
N HIS A 46 -12.03 -17.65 -6.96
CA HIS A 46 -11.29 -18.91 -6.89
C HIS A 46 -10.69 -19.32 -8.25
N GLU A 47 -11.37 -18.98 -9.35
CA GLU A 47 -10.93 -19.24 -10.71
C GLU A 47 -10.05 -18.10 -11.31
N LEU A 48 -9.83 -17.03 -10.52
CA LEU A 48 -9.10 -15.85 -11.00
C LEU A 48 -7.64 -16.20 -11.31
N GLN A 49 -7.23 -15.91 -12.56
CA GLN A 49 -5.85 -16.01 -13.03
C GLN A 49 -5.32 -14.59 -13.30
N ARG A 50 -4.51 -14.07 -12.38
CA ARG A 50 -3.98 -12.70 -12.52
C ARG A 50 -2.71 -12.46 -11.71
N ASP A 51 -1.81 -11.65 -12.27
CA ASP A 51 -0.65 -11.13 -11.58
C ASP A 51 -0.98 -9.72 -11.04
N PHE A 52 -0.69 -9.48 -9.76
CA PHE A 52 -0.78 -8.16 -9.17
C PHE A 52 0.59 -7.66 -8.76
N ALA A 53 0.91 -6.43 -9.15
CA ALA A 53 2.13 -5.73 -8.81
C ALA A 53 1.87 -4.70 -7.70
N ILE A 54 2.45 -4.92 -6.52
CA ILE A 54 2.30 -4.07 -5.34
C ILE A 54 3.65 -3.42 -5.05
N ARG A 55 3.71 -2.09 -5.05
CA ARG A 55 4.90 -1.35 -4.64
C ARG A 55 4.83 -1.08 -3.14
N ALA A 56 5.84 -1.51 -2.40
CA ALA A 56 5.95 -1.29 -0.97
C ALA A 56 7.40 -1.15 -0.54
N ASN A 57 7.65 -0.59 0.66
CA ASN A 57 8.97 -0.60 1.23
C ASN A 57 9.34 -1.99 1.77
N GLU A 58 10.63 -2.23 1.94
CA GLU A 58 11.16 -3.53 2.37
C GLU A 58 10.63 -3.97 3.75
N ALA A 59 10.47 -3.04 4.70
CA ALA A 59 9.92 -3.36 6.02
C ALA A 59 8.47 -3.86 5.91
N PHE A 60 7.63 -3.23 5.09
CA PHE A 60 6.27 -3.71 4.85
C PHE A 60 6.27 -5.12 4.27
N VAL A 61 7.12 -5.39 3.28
CA VAL A 61 7.23 -6.71 2.66
C VAL A 61 7.65 -7.77 3.69
N LEU A 62 8.70 -7.50 4.48
CA LEU A 62 9.17 -8.41 5.52
C LEU A 62 8.11 -8.73 6.58
N LEU A 63 7.30 -7.75 6.97
CA LEU A 63 6.27 -7.92 7.99
C LEU A 63 5.00 -8.61 7.49
N HIS A 64 4.63 -8.38 6.23
CA HIS A 64 3.26 -8.65 5.80
C HIS A 64 3.15 -9.57 4.58
N ALA A 65 4.20 -9.74 3.77
CA ALA A 65 4.12 -10.52 2.54
C ALA A 65 3.71 -11.97 2.79
N ALA A 66 4.25 -12.63 3.82
CA ALA A 66 3.90 -14.01 4.13
C ALA A 66 2.40 -14.16 4.43
N ARG A 67 1.85 -13.30 5.31
CA ARG A 67 0.42 -13.33 5.66
C ARG A 67 -0.46 -13.03 4.47
N LEU A 68 -0.12 -11.99 3.69
CA LEU A 68 -0.88 -11.62 2.50
C LEU A 68 -0.84 -12.73 1.44
N SER A 69 0.32 -13.35 1.23
CA SER A 69 0.45 -14.48 0.30
C SER A 69 -0.43 -15.66 0.70
N VAL A 70 -0.45 -16.04 1.98
CA VAL A 70 -1.33 -17.13 2.46
C VAL A 70 -2.80 -16.78 2.24
N ALA A 71 -3.22 -15.55 2.56
CA ALA A 71 -4.59 -15.12 2.36
C ALA A 71 -5.02 -15.14 0.88
N VAL A 72 -4.14 -14.68 -0.01
CA VAL A 72 -4.38 -14.72 -1.46
C VAL A 72 -4.42 -16.14 -1.98
N MET A 73 -3.47 -17.00 -1.62
CA MET A 73 -3.41 -18.40 -2.08
C MET A 73 -4.64 -19.20 -1.66
N ASN A 74 -5.18 -18.93 -0.45
CA ASN A 74 -6.40 -19.60 0.03
C ASN A 74 -7.67 -19.14 -0.69
N ALA A 75 -7.76 -17.86 -1.07
CA ALA A 75 -8.94 -17.29 -1.71
C ALA A 75 -8.92 -17.41 -3.24
N ALA A 76 -7.74 -17.28 -3.85
CA ALA A 76 -7.53 -17.24 -5.30
C ALA A 76 -6.21 -17.92 -5.68
N PRO A 77 -6.18 -19.26 -5.78
CA PRO A 77 -4.94 -20.02 -6.00
C PRO A 77 -4.20 -19.66 -7.31
N GLY A 78 -4.92 -19.16 -8.31
CA GLY A 78 -4.35 -18.72 -9.58
C GLY A 78 -3.78 -17.30 -9.60
N VAL A 79 -3.90 -16.55 -8.49
CA VAL A 79 -3.36 -15.20 -8.38
C VAL A 79 -1.90 -15.23 -7.92
N ARG A 80 -1.07 -14.40 -8.56
CA ARG A 80 0.32 -14.18 -8.15
C ARG A 80 0.53 -12.76 -7.68
N LEU A 81 1.26 -12.59 -6.58
CA LEU A 81 1.67 -11.27 -6.07
C LEU A 81 3.14 -11.01 -6.40
N ARG A 82 3.41 -9.82 -6.93
CA ARG A 82 4.76 -9.30 -7.15
C ARG A 82 4.95 -8.04 -6.31
N PHE A 83 5.84 -8.08 -5.33
CA PHE A 83 6.25 -6.88 -4.61
C PHE A 83 7.38 -6.17 -5.35
N ALA A 84 7.13 -4.93 -5.74
CA ALA A 84 8.12 -4.06 -6.39
C ALA A 84 8.78 -3.14 -5.34
N PRO A 85 10.08 -2.84 -5.47
CA PRO A 85 10.76 -1.90 -4.59
C PRO A 85 10.16 -0.49 -4.74
N LYS A 86 10.31 0.33 -3.67
CA LYS A 86 9.79 1.71 -3.62
C LYS A 86 10.95 2.72 -3.59
N PRO A 87 11.68 2.94 -4.69
CA PRO A 87 12.80 3.87 -4.73
C PRO A 87 12.33 5.33 -4.62
N ASN A 88 11.17 5.63 -5.15
CA ASN A 88 10.55 6.95 -5.18
C ASN A 88 9.02 6.85 -5.02
N LYS A 89 8.34 7.99 -5.14
CA LYS A 89 6.88 8.09 -5.07
C LYS A 89 6.23 8.46 -6.41
N GLU A 90 6.88 8.14 -7.54
CA GLU A 90 6.33 8.41 -8.85
C GLU A 90 4.97 7.74 -9.06
N ILE A 91 4.02 8.51 -9.64
CA ILE A 91 2.65 8.08 -9.87
C ILE A 91 2.51 7.34 -11.20
N GLN A 92 3.42 7.62 -12.16
CA GLN A 92 3.35 7.09 -13.51
C GLN A 92 3.13 5.55 -13.58
N PRO A 93 3.80 4.72 -12.76
CA PRO A 93 3.56 3.28 -12.77
C PRO A 93 2.14 2.85 -12.40
N LEU A 94 1.39 3.65 -11.63
CA LEU A 94 -0.03 3.41 -11.34
C LEU A 94 -0.93 3.87 -12.49
N ARG A 95 -0.54 4.93 -13.23
CA ARG A 95 -1.27 5.42 -14.40
C ARG A 95 -1.22 4.44 -15.56
N ASP A 96 -0.07 3.87 -15.84
CA ASP A 96 0.15 2.93 -16.95
C ASP A 96 -0.11 1.46 -16.58
N ALA A 97 -0.51 1.19 -15.32
CA ALA A 97 -0.77 -0.15 -14.76
C ALA A 97 0.42 -1.12 -14.80
N THR A 98 1.63 -0.63 -14.77
CA THR A 98 2.79 -1.44 -14.44
C THR A 98 2.83 -1.78 -12.94
N LEU A 99 2.10 -0.99 -12.14
CA LEU A 99 1.74 -1.26 -10.74
C LEU A 99 0.22 -1.20 -10.55
N ASP A 100 -0.31 -2.12 -9.78
CA ASP A 100 -1.71 -2.13 -9.35
C ASP A 100 -1.91 -1.30 -8.09
N LEU A 101 -1.06 -1.47 -7.09
CA LEU A 101 -1.13 -0.81 -5.78
C LEU A 101 0.21 -0.22 -5.37
N ASP A 102 0.15 0.89 -4.64
CA ASP A 102 1.28 1.44 -3.89
C ASP A 102 0.92 1.48 -2.40
N ILE A 103 1.71 0.84 -1.55
CA ILE A 103 1.51 0.81 -0.11
C ILE A 103 2.60 1.63 0.58
N GLY A 104 2.16 2.55 1.44
CA GLY A 104 3.07 3.39 2.25
C GLY A 104 2.44 4.67 2.73
N VAL A 105 3.28 5.59 3.18
CA VAL A 105 2.84 6.90 3.67
C VAL A 105 2.33 7.75 2.50
N ILE A 106 1.08 8.23 2.63
CA ILE A 106 0.47 9.13 1.65
C ILE A 106 1.27 10.42 1.58
N SER A 107 1.62 10.84 0.37
CA SER A 107 2.18 12.18 0.10
C SER A 107 1.13 13.02 -0.63
N GLY A 108 1.09 14.32 -0.36
CA GLY A 108 0.11 15.24 -0.94
C GLY A 108 0.11 15.37 -2.47
N ASP A 109 1.13 14.83 -3.15
CA ASP A 109 1.31 14.96 -4.60
C ASP A 109 0.42 14.03 -5.45
N GLY A 110 -0.47 13.26 -4.81
CA GLY A 110 -1.31 12.26 -5.47
C GLY A 110 -2.81 12.59 -5.49
N ALA A 111 -3.21 13.85 -5.69
CA ALA A 111 -4.61 14.29 -5.69
C ALA A 111 -5.53 13.49 -6.63
N GLU A 112 -4.99 12.88 -7.68
CA GLU A 112 -5.72 12.02 -8.60
C GLU A 112 -5.86 10.57 -8.12
N LEU A 113 -5.04 10.13 -7.16
CA LEU A 113 -5.07 8.75 -6.68
C LEU A 113 -6.21 8.54 -5.67
N ARG A 114 -6.74 7.33 -5.67
CA ARG A 114 -7.58 6.83 -4.57
C ARG A 114 -6.69 6.26 -3.49
N GLY A 115 -7.12 6.45 -2.24
CA GLY A 115 -6.40 5.93 -1.08
C GLY A 115 -7.34 5.31 -0.07
N GLN A 116 -6.85 4.28 0.62
CA GLN A 116 -7.53 3.67 1.75
C GLN A 116 -6.51 3.42 2.86
N THR A 117 -6.75 4.02 4.03
CA THR A 117 -5.90 3.83 5.21
C THR A 117 -5.88 2.38 5.63
N LEU A 118 -4.69 1.87 5.93
CA LEU A 118 -4.48 0.53 6.47
C LEU A 118 -4.23 0.58 7.99
N PHE A 119 -3.32 1.44 8.44
CA PHE A 119 -3.00 1.64 9.85
C PHE A 119 -2.24 2.96 10.06
N GLU A 120 -2.21 3.39 11.32
CA GLU A 120 -1.36 4.48 11.77
C GLU A 120 -0.09 3.93 12.41
N ASP A 121 1.01 4.69 12.34
CA ASP A 121 2.28 4.30 12.93
C ASP A 121 3.05 5.55 13.38
N CYS A 122 4.07 5.33 14.19
CA CYS A 122 4.97 6.37 14.65
C CYS A 122 6.42 5.86 14.66
N PHE A 123 7.37 6.77 14.77
CA PHE A 123 8.77 6.41 14.91
C PHE A 123 9.14 6.12 16.36
N VAL A 124 10.03 5.16 16.54
CA VAL A 124 10.67 4.82 17.81
C VAL A 124 12.18 4.76 17.64
N GLY A 125 12.89 4.96 18.74
CA GLY A 125 14.33 4.73 18.80
C GLY A 125 14.62 3.26 18.98
N VAL A 126 15.72 2.81 18.39
CA VAL A 126 16.26 1.45 18.59
C VAL A 126 17.75 1.51 18.85
N ALA A 127 18.22 0.67 19.74
CA ALA A 127 19.62 0.48 20.05
C ALA A 127 19.89 -0.98 20.38
N ARG A 128 21.16 -1.40 20.32
CA ARG A 128 21.51 -2.76 20.78
C ARG A 128 21.17 -2.98 22.25
N ALA A 129 20.93 -4.21 22.65
CA ALA A 129 20.74 -4.57 24.05
C ALA A 129 21.94 -4.11 24.90
N GLY A 130 21.65 -3.52 26.08
CA GLY A 130 22.65 -2.98 26.97
C GLY A 130 23.37 -1.71 26.47
N HIS A 131 22.82 -1.00 25.49
CA HIS A 131 23.36 0.28 25.05
C HIS A 131 23.40 1.30 26.20
N PRO A 132 24.46 2.14 26.35
CA PRO A 132 24.57 3.10 27.46
C PRO A 132 23.36 4.04 27.58
N LEU A 133 22.75 4.47 26.46
CA LEU A 133 21.56 5.30 26.43
C LEU A 133 20.36 4.69 27.19
N LEU A 134 20.25 3.36 27.22
CA LEU A 134 19.11 2.62 27.80
C LEU A 134 19.28 2.33 29.29
N LYS A 135 20.40 2.73 29.90
CA LYS A 135 20.60 2.59 31.36
C LYS A 135 19.73 3.51 32.19
N ALA A 136 19.36 4.66 31.65
CA ALA A 136 18.43 5.60 32.27
C ALA A 136 16.97 5.16 32.05
N LYS A 137 16.11 5.36 33.02
CA LYS A 137 14.67 5.06 32.93
C LYS A 137 13.97 5.85 31.79
N HIS A 138 14.47 7.07 31.53
CA HIS A 138 14.00 7.95 30.47
C HIS A 138 15.19 8.58 29.76
N THR A 139 15.20 8.52 28.45
CA THR A 139 16.19 9.20 27.62
C THR A 139 15.85 10.67 27.49
N THR A 140 16.82 11.58 27.72
CA THR A 140 16.59 13.01 27.47
C THR A 140 16.97 13.39 26.01
N PRO A 141 16.45 14.54 25.49
CA PRO A 141 16.84 15.03 24.17
C PRO A 141 18.35 15.21 24.01
N GLU A 142 19.04 15.70 25.03
CA GLU A 142 20.49 15.91 25.03
C GLU A 142 21.27 14.59 24.97
N GLN A 143 20.84 13.60 25.76
CA GLN A 143 21.45 12.26 25.73
C GLN A 143 21.27 11.58 24.38
N TYR A 144 20.08 11.72 23.79
CA TYR A 144 19.78 11.20 22.46
C TYR A 144 20.63 11.89 21.39
N ALA A 145 20.69 13.23 21.42
CA ALA A 145 21.46 14.03 20.48
C ALA A 145 22.98 13.75 20.55
N ALA A 146 23.49 13.44 21.72
CA ALA A 146 24.91 13.14 21.95
C ALA A 146 25.35 11.78 21.37
N CYS A 147 24.41 10.88 21.03
CA CYS A 147 24.71 9.62 20.39
C CYS A 147 25.10 9.76 18.92
N GLY A 148 25.78 8.76 18.36
CA GLY A 148 25.88 8.56 16.93
C GLY A 148 24.62 7.91 16.39
N HIS A 149 24.20 8.26 15.16
CA HIS A 149 22.93 7.79 14.60
C HIS A 149 23.10 7.07 13.27
N VAL A 150 22.28 6.05 13.06
CA VAL A 150 22.01 5.44 11.76
C VAL A 150 20.55 5.72 11.36
N ILE A 151 20.34 6.18 10.14
CA ILE A 151 18.99 6.49 9.63
C ILE A 151 18.71 5.80 8.30
N SER A 152 17.43 5.58 8.02
CA SER A 152 16.98 5.12 6.71
C SER A 152 16.66 6.31 5.81
N SER A 153 17.31 6.39 4.65
CA SER A 153 16.96 7.35 3.61
C SER A 153 17.24 6.78 2.22
N ARG A 154 16.19 6.62 1.42
CA ARG A 154 16.30 6.15 0.02
C ARG A 154 16.98 7.18 -0.89
N ARG A 155 16.99 8.46 -0.50
CA ARG A 155 17.59 9.56 -1.25
C ARG A 155 18.98 9.96 -0.71
N GLY A 156 19.49 9.26 0.29
CA GLY A 156 20.77 9.58 0.93
C GLY A 156 20.75 10.82 1.82
N ASN A 157 19.57 11.36 2.17
CA ASN A 157 19.49 12.53 3.05
C ASN A 157 19.93 12.18 4.46
N PHE A 158 20.67 13.08 5.10
CA PHE A 158 21.14 12.97 6.49
C PHE A 158 20.15 13.54 7.53
N LYS A 159 18.99 14.05 7.10
CA LYS A 159 17.94 14.58 7.96
C LYS A 159 16.69 13.72 7.89
N GLY A 160 15.96 13.66 8.99
CA GLY A 160 14.69 12.95 9.15
C GLY A 160 13.76 13.66 10.15
N PRO A 161 12.59 13.08 10.49
CA PRO A 161 11.55 13.74 11.30
C PRO A 161 12.01 14.20 12.69
N VAL A 162 13.04 13.58 13.26
CA VAL A 162 13.58 13.92 14.58
C VAL A 162 14.44 15.17 14.56
N ASP A 163 15.03 15.49 13.40
CA ASP A 163 15.99 16.62 13.30
C ASP A 163 15.30 17.96 13.47
N ASP A 164 14.07 18.11 12.97
CA ASP A 164 13.27 19.32 13.14
C ASP A 164 12.88 19.50 14.62
N ALA A 165 12.42 18.45 15.30
CA ALA A 165 12.06 18.49 16.71
C ALA A 165 13.28 18.76 17.63
N LEU A 166 14.46 18.25 17.30
CA LEU A 166 15.69 18.59 18.03
C LEU A 166 16.10 20.03 17.80
N ALA A 167 15.95 20.56 16.58
CA ALA A 167 16.27 21.95 16.26
C ALA A 167 15.40 22.96 17.05
N GLU A 168 14.14 22.67 17.30
CA GLU A 168 13.26 23.47 18.16
C GLU A 168 13.79 23.61 19.60
N LEU A 169 14.59 22.62 20.07
CA LEU A 169 15.22 22.62 21.37
C LEU A 169 16.69 23.19 21.32
N GLY A 170 17.12 23.69 20.16
CA GLY A 170 18.48 24.14 19.96
C GLY A 170 19.52 23.00 19.90
N LEU A 171 19.06 21.77 19.70
CA LEU A 171 19.89 20.56 19.63
C LEU A 171 20.09 20.09 18.20
N SER A 172 21.18 19.37 17.97
CA SER A 172 21.42 18.66 16.72
C SER A 172 22.09 17.31 17.02
N ARG A 173 21.82 16.32 16.18
CA ARG A 173 22.44 15.00 16.31
C ARG A 173 23.44 14.74 15.19
N LYS A 174 24.39 13.84 15.44
CA LYS A 174 25.33 13.38 14.43
C LYS A 174 24.81 12.12 13.75
N VAL A 175 24.41 12.23 12.49
CA VAL A 175 24.12 11.05 11.66
C VAL A 175 25.44 10.53 11.09
N ASN A 176 25.87 9.37 11.55
CA ASN A 176 27.12 8.71 11.17
C ASN A 176 26.93 7.84 9.92
N LEU A 177 25.73 7.31 9.72
CA LEU A 177 25.45 6.37 8.64
C LEU A 177 24.02 6.55 8.11
N VAL A 178 23.89 6.54 6.78
CA VAL A 178 22.63 6.49 6.06
C VAL A 178 22.55 5.17 5.32
N VAL A 179 21.44 4.44 5.49
CA VAL A 179 21.18 3.16 4.83
C VAL A 179 19.85 3.20 4.08
N PRO A 180 19.63 2.34 3.07
CA PRO A 180 18.43 2.45 2.21
C PRO A 180 17.13 1.96 2.85
N SER A 181 17.16 1.20 3.94
CA SER A 181 15.99 0.53 4.50
C SER A 181 16.01 0.40 6.02
N TYR A 182 14.83 0.22 6.64
CA TYR A 182 14.72 -0.02 8.09
C TYR A 182 15.35 -1.35 8.54
N PRO A 183 15.25 -2.46 7.80
CA PRO A 183 16.02 -3.67 8.11
C PRO A 183 17.52 -3.42 8.24
N ALA A 184 18.10 -2.60 7.36
CA ALA A 184 19.51 -2.23 7.44
C ALA A 184 19.81 -1.35 8.67
N VAL A 185 18.90 -0.43 9.06
CA VAL A 185 19.01 0.32 10.33
C VAL A 185 19.10 -0.65 11.51
N MET A 186 18.18 -1.63 11.58
CA MET A 186 18.16 -2.61 12.66
C MET A 186 19.44 -3.43 12.74
N ALA A 187 19.94 -3.91 11.60
CA ALA A 187 21.17 -4.68 11.53
C ALA A 187 22.39 -3.89 12.02
N VAL A 188 22.50 -2.63 11.63
CA VAL A 188 23.58 -1.72 12.06
C VAL A 188 23.46 -1.41 13.56
N ALA A 189 22.27 -1.04 14.03
CA ALA A 189 22.03 -0.74 15.44
C ALA A 189 22.32 -1.94 16.35
N ALA A 190 22.03 -3.16 15.90
CA ALA A 190 22.33 -4.38 16.64
C ALA A 190 23.84 -4.64 16.81
N ALA A 191 24.63 -4.21 15.84
CA ALA A 191 26.08 -4.49 15.76
C ALA A 191 26.98 -3.35 16.24
N THR A 192 26.42 -2.18 16.58
CA THR A 192 27.19 -0.95 16.90
C THR A 192 26.57 -0.20 18.07
N ASP A 193 27.25 0.89 18.50
CA ASP A 193 26.67 1.89 19.42
C ASP A 193 25.91 3.02 18.68
N LEU A 194 25.48 2.80 17.44
CA LEU A 194 24.63 3.74 16.75
C LEU A 194 23.16 3.53 17.13
N VAL A 195 22.48 4.65 17.38
CA VAL A 195 21.04 4.69 17.63
C VAL A 195 20.30 4.78 16.31
N GLY A 196 19.34 3.88 16.13
CA GLY A 196 18.49 3.83 14.94
C GLY A 196 17.14 4.49 15.13
N LEU A 197 16.46 4.80 14.03
CA LEU A 197 15.08 5.27 13.97
C LEU A 197 14.28 4.38 13.02
N VAL A 198 13.22 3.76 13.53
CA VAL A 198 12.38 2.85 12.75
C VAL A 198 10.89 3.02 13.09
N PRO A 199 9.95 2.61 12.21
CA PRO A 199 8.54 2.50 12.55
C PRO A 199 8.32 1.54 13.74
N ARG A 200 7.42 1.89 14.63
CA ARG A 200 7.06 1.06 15.81
C ARG A 200 6.59 -0.32 15.40
N SER A 201 5.71 -0.40 14.40
CA SER A 201 5.18 -1.67 13.90
C SER A 201 6.29 -2.63 13.46
N TYR A 202 7.38 -2.09 12.88
CA TYR A 202 8.51 -2.89 12.44
C TYR A 202 9.30 -3.47 13.63
N CYS A 203 9.45 -2.71 14.70
CA CYS A 203 10.14 -3.15 15.90
C CYS A 203 9.34 -4.21 16.68
N GLN A 204 8.03 -4.02 16.84
CA GLN A 204 7.15 -4.91 17.60
C GLN A 204 7.03 -6.33 17.00
N ALA A 205 7.31 -6.49 15.72
CA ALA A 205 7.27 -7.79 15.05
C ALA A 205 8.38 -8.76 15.48
N GLY A 206 9.23 -8.39 16.44
CA GLY A 206 10.27 -9.27 16.98
C GLY A 206 11.39 -9.58 16.00
N VAL A 207 11.63 -8.71 15.02
CA VAL A 207 12.57 -8.93 13.92
C VAL A 207 14.05 -8.99 14.38
N ALA A 208 14.37 -8.52 15.62
CA ALA A 208 15.74 -8.59 16.11
C ALA A 208 15.78 -8.82 17.64
N ARG A 209 16.21 -10.01 18.06
CA ARG A 209 16.37 -10.38 19.49
C ARG A 209 17.43 -9.57 20.25
N GLN A 210 18.29 -8.83 19.56
CA GLN A 210 19.41 -8.07 20.15
C GLN A 210 19.17 -6.56 20.17
N ILE A 211 17.95 -6.12 19.85
CA ILE A 211 17.55 -4.72 19.79
C ILE A 211 16.55 -4.43 20.92
N GLU A 212 16.78 -3.32 21.59
CA GLU A 212 15.81 -2.70 22.50
C GLU A 212 15.21 -1.47 21.86
N MET A 213 13.87 -1.37 21.97
CA MET A 213 13.10 -0.23 21.53
C MET A 213 12.94 0.76 22.69
N PHE A 214 12.98 2.05 22.39
CA PHE A 214 12.69 3.10 23.37
C PHE A 214 11.88 4.23 22.73
N GLU A 215 11.11 4.93 23.58
CA GLU A 215 10.37 6.11 23.15
C GLU A 215 11.31 7.26 22.84
N LEU A 216 11.04 7.99 21.74
CA LEU A 216 11.83 9.15 21.38
C LEU A 216 11.67 10.23 22.43
N PRO A 217 12.76 10.92 22.84
CA PRO A 217 12.68 11.97 23.83
C PRO A 217 12.15 13.31 23.26
N VAL A 218 11.80 13.34 22.00
CA VAL A 218 11.19 14.47 21.29
C VAL A 218 9.94 14.00 20.55
N ALA A 219 8.94 14.85 20.46
CA ALA A 219 7.72 14.57 19.72
C ALA A 219 8.02 14.53 18.21
N THR A 220 7.61 13.47 17.56
CA THR A 220 7.65 13.36 16.09
C THR A 220 6.24 13.09 15.57
N PRO A 221 5.86 13.66 14.41
CA PRO A 221 4.56 13.36 13.82
C PRO A 221 4.40 11.87 13.57
N GLY A 222 3.23 11.33 13.92
CA GLY A 222 2.79 10.03 13.43
C GLY A 222 2.56 10.08 11.93
N PHE A 223 2.41 8.92 11.33
CA PHE A 223 2.12 8.82 9.90
C PHE A 223 1.12 7.71 9.60
N VAL A 224 0.35 7.94 8.52
CA VAL A 224 -0.66 7.00 8.06
C VAL A 224 -0.08 6.16 6.94
N VAL A 225 -0.15 4.84 7.09
CA VAL A 225 0.15 3.90 6.01
C VAL A 225 -1.16 3.53 5.30
N ALA A 226 -1.17 3.71 4.00
CA ALA A 226 -2.33 3.45 3.16
C ALA A 226 -1.96 2.64 1.92
N GLN A 227 -2.96 1.98 1.34
CA GLN A 227 -2.89 1.49 -0.03
C GLN A 227 -3.47 2.55 -0.96
N THR A 228 -2.79 2.81 -2.07
CA THR A 228 -3.21 3.79 -3.07
C THR A 228 -3.21 3.17 -4.47
N TRP A 229 -4.13 3.62 -5.34
CA TRP A 229 -4.29 3.12 -6.70
C TRP A 229 -4.82 4.23 -7.63
N HIS A 230 -4.69 4.02 -8.92
CA HIS A 230 -5.26 4.92 -9.92
C HIS A 230 -6.76 4.66 -10.09
N PRO A 231 -7.64 5.70 -10.23
CA PRO A 231 -9.10 5.57 -10.35
C PRO A 231 -9.57 4.66 -11.47
N ARG A 232 -8.78 4.46 -12.54
CA ARG A 232 -9.06 3.52 -13.62
C ARG A 232 -9.34 2.08 -13.12
N MET A 233 -8.83 1.74 -11.92
CA MET A 233 -8.99 0.43 -11.29
C MET A 233 -10.17 0.36 -10.31
N ASP A 234 -10.92 1.47 -10.14
CA ASP A 234 -12.04 1.51 -9.18
C ASP A 234 -13.13 0.47 -9.49
N ALA A 235 -13.46 0.33 -10.77
CA ALA A 235 -14.51 -0.58 -11.24
C ALA A 235 -14.03 -2.03 -11.43
N ASP A 236 -12.71 -2.29 -11.46
CA ASP A 236 -12.15 -3.63 -11.67
C ASP A 236 -12.46 -4.54 -10.46
N PRO A 237 -13.27 -5.61 -10.61
CA PRO A 237 -13.72 -6.42 -9.49
C PRO A 237 -12.58 -7.24 -8.88
N ALA A 238 -11.59 -7.70 -9.64
CA ALA A 238 -10.44 -8.42 -9.12
C ALA A 238 -9.52 -7.50 -8.30
N HIS A 239 -9.30 -6.28 -8.78
CA HIS A 239 -8.54 -5.29 -8.06
C HIS A 239 -9.26 -4.84 -6.77
N ARG A 240 -10.60 -4.72 -6.82
CA ARG A 240 -11.42 -4.40 -5.64
C ARG A 240 -11.33 -5.49 -4.58
N TRP A 241 -11.39 -6.75 -5.01
CA TRP A 241 -11.18 -7.90 -4.12
C TRP A 241 -9.82 -7.85 -3.44
N LEU A 242 -8.72 -7.62 -4.19
CA LEU A 242 -7.39 -7.54 -3.61
C LEU A 242 -7.27 -6.42 -2.57
N ARG A 243 -7.83 -5.22 -2.88
CA ARG A 243 -7.85 -4.10 -1.91
C ARG A 243 -8.59 -4.46 -0.64
N GLY A 244 -9.74 -5.13 -0.77
CA GLY A 244 -10.52 -5.61 0.37
C GLY A 244 -9.73 -6.61 1.22
N LEU A 245 -9.14 -7.62 0.59
CA LEU A 245 -8.32 -8.63 1.28
C LEU A 245 -7.14 -7.99 2.04
N ILE A 246 -6.43 -7.04 1.42
CA ILE A 246 -5.36 -6.32 2.09
C ILE A 246 -5.92 -5.51 3.27
N PHE A 247 -6.99 -4.75 3.09
CA PHE A 247 -7.60 -3.93 4.13
C PHE A 247 -8.03 -4.78 5.34
N ASP A 248 -8.74 -5.87 5.11
CA ASP A 248 -9.23 -6.78 6.17
C ASP A 248 -8.08 -7.43 6.94
N ALA A 249 -6.96 -7.69 6.27
CA ALA A 249 -5.76 -8.18 6.93
C ALA A 249 -5.20 -7.21 7.98
N PHE A 250 -5.43 -5.91 7.89
CA PHE A 250 -5.00 -4.93 8.89
C PHE A 250 -6.07 -4.60 9.93
N ARG A 251 -7.35 -4.68 9.55
CA ARG A 251 -8.48 -4.38 10.43
C ARG A 251 -8.60 -5.36 11.61
N SER A 252 -8.34 -6.64 11.39
CA SER A 252 -8.38 -7.68 12.44
C SER A 252 -7.33 -7.54 13.54
N LYS A 253 -6.34 -6.64 13.39
CA LYS A 253 -5.35 -6.34 14.44
C LYS A 253 -5.81 -5.28 15.44
N THR A 254 -6.77 -4.45 15.09
CA THR A 254 -7.24 -3.35 15.95
C THR A 254 -8.17 -3.86 17.06
N GLU A 255 -8.79 -5.04 16.88
CA GLU A 255 -9.75 -5.62 17.85
C GLU A 255 -9.10 -6.46 18.98
N HIS A 256 -7.77 -6.63 19.00
CA HIS A 256 -7.07 -7.44 20.00
C HIS A 256 -6.18 -6.60 20.94
N HIS A 257 -6.36 -5.28 21.00
CA HIS A 257 -5.55 -4.37 21.83
C HIS A 257 -6.39 -3.47 22.77
N ASP A 258 -7.66 -3.85 23.04
CA ASP A 258 -8.47 -3.31 24.14
C ASP A 258 -8.46 -4.23 25.36
#